data_ecb7683ba31abb8fafa4fb1f26e71085
#
_entry.id   ecb7683ba31abb8fafa4fb1f26e71085
#
_cell.length_a   1.000
_cell.length_b   1.000
_cell.length_c   1.000
_cell.angle_alpha   90.00
_cell.angle_beta   90.00
_cell.angle_gamma   90.00
#
_symmetry.space_group_name_H-M   'P 1'
#
loop_
_entity.id
_entity.type
_entity.pdbx_description
1 polymer ?
#
loop_
_entity_poly.entity_id
_entity_poly.type
_entity_poly.pdbx_seq_one_letter_code
_entity_poly.pdbx_strand_id
1 'polypeptide(L)'
;AVELDPDEERLGPDASTVKLAFVRDLLSRSRAPVKAVLMDQARIAGLGNLLTDEVLFRAAVDPARTADSLDDAEQRAVARAISTTIRTLGRRGGSHTGDHMVAPAPGAYCPRDGAPMLRRTVGGRTTYSCSLHQH
;
A
#
# COMPACT_ATOMS: atom_id res chain seq x y z
N ALA A 1 22.72 17.07 -19.70
CA ALA A 1 21.81 16.85 -18.58
C ALA A 1 20.43 16.49 -19.13
N VAL A 2 19.84 15.45 -18.59
CA VAL A 2 18.48 15.09 -18.94
C VAL A 2 17.54 16.00 -18.17
N GLU A 3 16.68 16.72 -18.88
CA GLU A 3 15.64 17.49 -18.23
C GLU A 3 14.51 16.55 -17.81
N LEU A 4 14.22 16.53 -16.52
CA LEU A 4 13.06 15.82 -16.00
C LEU A 4 11.82 16.68 -16.27
N ASP A 5 10.69 16.04 -16.58
CA ASP A 5 9.46 16.78 -16.65
C ASP A 5 9.01 17.21 -15.23
N PRO A 6 8.10 18.18 -15.12
CA PRO A 6 7.70 18.68 -13.81
C PRO A 6 7.08 17.61 -12.90
N ASP A 7 6.44 16.59 -13.47
CA ASP A 7 5.84 15.52 -12.68
C ASP A 7 6.90 14.59 -12.11
N GLU A 8 7.95 14.30 -12.88
CA GLU A 8 9.07 13.50 -12.39
C GLU A 8 9.82 14.22 -11.25
N GLU A 9 10.00 15.53 -11.36
CA GLU A 9 10.64 16.34 -10.30
C GLU A 9 9.85 16.32 -9.00
N ARG A 10 8.54 16.06 -9.05
CA ARG A 10 7.66 16.03 -7.87
C ARG A 10 7.54 14.65 -7.27
N LEU A 11 8.13 13.62 -7.87
CA LEU A 11 8.06 12.28 -7.32
C LEU A 11 8.89 12.18 -6.04
N GLY A 12 8.36 11.48 -5.06
CA GLY A 12 9.09 11.12 -3.87
C GLY A 12 10.09 10.00 -4.14
N PRO A 13 10.79 9.54 -3.10
CA PRO A 13 11.69 8.40 -3.22
C PRO A 13 10.96 7.17 -3.76
N ASP A 14 11.68 6.34 -4.51
CA ASP A 14 11.13 5.11 -5.07
C ASP A 14 10.83 4.11 -3.94
N ALA A 15 9.63 3.57 -3.94
CA ALA A 15 9.19 2.63 -2.92
C ALA A 15 10.07 1.38 -2.82
N SER A 16 10.76 0.99 -3.90
CA SER A 16 11.65 -0.16 -3.89
C SER A 16 12.91 0.05 -3.03
N THR A 17 13.25 1.30 -2.73
CA THR A 17 14.46 1.66 -1.98
C THR A 17 14.21 2.29 -0.62
N VAL A 18 12.95 2.51 -0.24
CA VAL A 18 12.65 3.18 1.02
C VAL A 18 12.99 2.30 2.23
N LYS A 19 13.42 2.94 3.30
CA LYS A 19 13.79 2.29 4.55
C LYS A 19 12.72 2.55 5.61
N LEU A 20 12.77 1.76 6.69
CA LEU A 20 11.82 1.87 7.80
C LEU A 20 11.72 3.30 8.35
N ALA A 21 12.85 3.98 8.54
CA ALA A 21 12.84 5.33 9.08
C ALA A 21 12.06 6.30 8.17
N PHE A 22 12.19 6.15 6.87
CA PHE A 22 11.44 6.97 5.92
C PHE A 22 9.94 6.68 6.01
N VAL A 23 9.56 5.40 6.06
CA VAL A 23 8.15 4.99 6.14
C VAL A 23 7.53 5.50 7.43
N ARG A 24 8.23 5.39 8.56
CA ARG A 24 7.77 5.91 9.84
C ARG A 24 7.51 7.41 9.79
N ASP A 25 8.46 8.16 9.25
CA ASP A 25 8.32 9.61 9.12
C ASP A 25 7.13 9.96 8.24
N LEU A 26 7.00 9.30 7.10
CA LEU A 26 5.91 9.50 6.15
C LEU A 26 4.54 9.28 6.82
N LEU A 27 4.37 8.18 7.52
CA LEU A 27 3.10 7.81 8.14
C LEU A 27 2.77 8.71 9.33
N SER A 28 3.76 9.04 10.16
CA SER A 28 3.53 9.82 11.38
C SER A 28 3.15 11.28 11.11
N ARG A 29 3.36 11.76 9.90
CA ARG A 29 3.07 13.16 9.53
C ARG A 29 1.67 13.37 8.94
N SER A 30 0.88 12.33 8.78
CA SER A 30 -0.38 12.47 8.06
C SER A 30 -1.55 11.87 8.84
N ARG A 31 -2.68 12.58 8.83
CA ARG A 31 -3.96 12.08 9.33
C ARG A 31 -4.83 11.51 8.22
N ALA A 32 -4.36 11.50 7.00
CA ALA A 32 -5.08 10.90 5.88
C ALA A 32 -5.12 9.37 6.05
N PRO A 33 -6.04 8.68 5.37
CA PRO A 33 -6.03 7.22 5.34
C PRO A 33 -4.66 6.71 4.87
N VAL A 34 -4.17 5.64 5.50
CA VAL A 34 -2.86 5.09 5.17
C VAL A 34 -2.75 4.76 3.68
N LYS A 35 -3.83 4.27 3.07
CA LYS A 35 -3.84 4.02 1.63
C LYS A 35 -3.56 5.30 0.82
N ALA A 36 -4.20 6.40 1.17
CA ALA A 36 -4.01 7.67 0.46
C ALA A 36 -2.56 8.16 0.55
N VAL A 37 -1.94 8.00 1.72
CA VAL A 37 -0.53 8.39 1.92
C VAL A 37 0.40 7.55 1.05
N LEU A 38 0.19 6.23 1.01
CA LEU A 38 1.05 5.33 0.23
C LEU A 38 0.86 5.51 -1.28
N MET A 39 -0.28 6.00 -1.71
CA MET A 39 -0.55 6.26 -3.13
C MET A 39 -0.12 7.64 -3.59
N ASP A 40 0.32 8.50 -2.68
CA ASP A 40 0.77 9.84 -3.05
C ASP A 40 2.17 9.77 -3.65
N GLN A 41 2.25 9.84 -4.97
CA GLN A 41 3.50 9.71 -5.73
C GLN A 41 4.49 10.83 -5.40
N ALA A 42 4.02 11.97 -4.90
CA ALA A 42 4.91 13.06 -4.47
C ALA A 42 5.62 12.74 -3.15
N ARG A 43 5.07 11.82 -2.35
CA ARG A 43 5.65 11.39 -1.08
C ARG A 43 6.45 10.11 -1.23
N ILE A 44 5.91 9.14 -1.98
CA ILE A 44 6.56 7.86 -2.25
C ILE A 44 6.15 7.42 -3.66
N ALA A 45 7.11 7.14 -4.50
CA ALA A 45 6.84 6.77 -5.88
C ALA A 45 6.80 5.25 -6.08
N GLY A 46 5.93 4.77 -6.94
CA GLY A 46 5.91 3.38 -7.36
C GLY A 46 4.79 2.51 -6.80
N LEU A 47 3.96 3.05 -5.89
CA LEU A 47 2.83 2.31 -5.35
C LEU A 47 1.52 2.78 -6.00
N GLY A 48 0.99 1.96 -6.91
CA GLY A 48 -0.32 2.19 -7.49
C GLY A 48 -1.44 1.61 -6.62
N ASN A 49 -2.67 1.67 -7.14
CA ASN A 49 -3.86 1.26 -6.40
C ASN A 49 -3.79 -0.21 -5.95
N LEU A 50 -3.50 -1.11 -6.88
CA LEU A 50 -3.49 -2.55 -6.58
C LEU A 50 -2.29 -2.95 -5.72
N LEU A 51 -1.11 -2.36 -5.96
CA LEU A 51 0.06 -2.62 -5.12
C LEU A 51 -0.14 -2.14 -3.69
N THR A 52 -0.79 -0.99 -3.51
CA THR A 52 -1.07 -0.47 -2.17
C THR A 52 -2.04 -1.38 -1.43
N ASP A 53 -3.09 -1.87 -2.09
CA ASP A 53 -4.01 -2.82 -1.48
C ASP A 53 -3.29 -4.11 -1.07
N GLU A 54 -2.37 -4.60 -1.89
CA GLU A 54 -1.57 -5.79 -1.57
C GLU A 54 -0.64 -5.55 -0.38
N VAL A 55 0.01 -4.40 -0.33
CA VAL A 55 0.86 -4.02 0.81
C VAL A 55 0.07 -4.04 2.11
N LEU A 56 -1.08 -3.40 2.13
CA LEU A 56 -1.89 -3.31 3.35
C LEU A 56 -2.51 -4.65 3.73
N PHE A 57 -2.86 -5.47 2.74
CA PHE A 57 -3.29 -6.84 2.97
C PHE A 57 -2.20 -7.65 3.69
N ARG A 58 -0.97 -7.61 3.18
CA ARG A 58 0.17 -8.31 3.79
C ARG A 58 0.53 -7.78 5.16
N ALA A 59 0.41 -6.47 5.36
CA ALA A 59 0.72 -5.83 6.64
C ALA A 59 -0.39 -6.00 7.67
N ALA A 60 -1.55 -6.51 7.28
CA ALA A 60 -2.72 -6.68 8.14
C ALA A 60 -3.26 -5.34 8.68
N VAL A 61 -3.15 -4.29 7.89
CA VAL A 61 -3.60 -2.93 8.25
C VAL A 61 -4.79 -2.54 7.39
N ASP A 62 -5.82 -1.99 8.04
CA ASP A 62 -7.00 -1.49 7.32
C ASP A 62 -6.62 -0.25 6.50
N PRO A 63 -6.96 -0.23 5.20
CA PRO A 63 -6.61 0.90 4.33
C PRO A 63 -7.16 2.24 4.77
N ALA A 64 -8.26 2.26 5.50
CA ALA A 64 -8.90 3.48 5.99
C ALA A 64 -8.31 4.00 7.29
N ARG A 65 -7.41 3.24 7.96
CA ARG A 65 -6.74 3.71 9.16
C ARG A 65 -6.00 5.00 8.88
N THR A 66 -6.09 5.97 9.78
CA THR A 66 -5.28 7.19 9.64
C THR A 66 -3.81 6.82 9.78
N ALA A 67 -2.98 7.39 8.92
CA ALA A 67 -1.57 6.99 8.85
C ALA A 67 -0.84 7.19 10.18
N ASP A 68 -1.14 8.28 10.88
CA ASP A 68 -0.50 8.60 12.17
C ASP A 68 -0.99 7.72 13.33
N SER A 69 -2.02 6.91 13.12
CA SER A 69 -2.55 6.00 14.14
C SER A 69 -1.82 4.65 14.20
N LEU A 70 -0.96 4.36 13.25
CA LEU A 70 -0.23 3.10 13.23
C LEU A 70 0.84 3.06 14.33
N ASP A 71 0.87 1.97 15.10
CA ASP A 71 1.91 1.77 16.11
C ASP A 71 3.23 1.31 15.48
N ASP A 72 4.26 1.13 16.30
CA ASP A 72 5.58 0.73 15.83
C ASP A 72 5.56 -0.59 15.06
N ALA A 73 4.83 -1.58 15.56
CA ALA A 73 4.75 -2.89 14.91
C ALA A 73 4.04 -2.78 13.56
N GLU A 74 2.98 -1.99 13.48
CA GLU A 74 2.24 -1.76 12.25
C GLU A 74 3.08 -1.00 11.22
N GLN A 75 3.83 0.01 11.66
CA GLN A 75 4.74 0.75 10.79
C GLN A 75 5.82 -0.16 10.19
N ARG A 76 6.38 -1.05 11.02
CA ARG A 76 7.36 -2.04 10.56
C ARG A 76 6.74 -3.02 9.57
N ALA A 77 5.53 -3.47 9.85
CA ALA A 77 4.83 -4.39 8.95
C ALA A 77 4.56 -3.76 7.59
N VAL A 78 4.15 -2.49 7.56
CA VAL A 78 3.95 -1.76 6.30
C VAL A 78 5.27 -1.61 5.54
N ALA A 79 6.33 -1.20 6.20
CA ALA A 79 7.64 -1.03 5.55
C ALA A 79 8.14 -2.35 4.96
N ARG A 80 8.01 -3.45 5.69
CA ARG A 80 8.38 -4.78 5.23
C ARG A 80 7.52 -5.21 4.04
N ALA A 81 6.21 -4.96 4.12
CA ALA A 81 5.29 -5.33 3.06
C ALA A 81 5.55 -4.55 1.77
N ILE A 82 5.91 -3.27 1.85
CA ILE A 82 6.30 -2.48 0.69
C ILE A 82 7.48 -3.14 -0.02
N SER A 83 8.54 -3.43 0.71
CA SER A 83 9.74 -4.04 0.15
C SER A 83 9.45 -5.40 -0.48
N THR A 84 8.74 -6.26 0.25
CA THR A 84 8.42 -7.61 -0.21
C THR A 84 7.49 -7.58 -1.42
N THR A 85 6.47 -6.72 -1.39
CA THR A 85 5.49 -6.63 -2.48
C THR A 85 6.14 -6.18 -3.77
N ILE A 86 6.96 -5.15 -3.72
CA ILE A 86 7.64 -4.65 -4.92
C ILE A 86 8.61 -5.69 -5.46
N ARG A 87 9.33 -6.37 -4.58
CA ARG A 87 10.27 -7.40 -4.98
C ARG A 87 9.59 -8.56 -5.71
N THR A 88 8.42 -8.97 -5.24
CA THR A 88 7.70 -10.11 -5.83
C THR A 88 6.85 -9.70 -7.03
N LEU A 89 6.03 -8.66 -6.88
CA LEU A 89 5.08 -8.29 -7.93
C LEU A 89 5.69 -7.40 -9.01
N GLY A 90 6.62 -6.55 -8.65
CA GLY A 90 7.33 -5.71 -9.61
C GLY A 90 8.09 -6.56 -10.63
N ARG A 91 8.67 -7.66 -10.20
CA ARG A 91 9.38 -8.60 -11.08
C ARG A 91 8.44 -9.36 -12.02
N ARG A 92 7.19 -9.51 -11.67
CA ARG A 92 6.18 -10.17 -12.49
C ARG A 92 5.53 -9.26 -13.50
N GLY A 93 5.95 -8.00 -13.54
CA GLY A 93 5.48 -7.05 -14.53
C GLY A 93 4.14 -6.42 -14.26
N GLY A 94 3.55 -6.58 -13.06
CA GLY A 94 2.31 -5.91 -12.81
C GLY A 94 1.67 -6.19 -11.46
N SER A 95 0.96 -5.19 -10.95
CA SER A 95 0.28 -5.24 -9.67
C SER A 95 -0.94 -6.17 -9.65
N HIS A 96 -1.42 -6.58 -10.81
CA HIS A 96 -2.56 -7.48 -10.93
C HIS A 96 -2.18 -8.96 -10.74
N THR A 97 -0.91 -9.27 -10.52
CA THR A 97 -0.42 -10.64 -10.35
C THR A 97 -0.14 -10.99 -8.88
N GLY A 98 -0.81 -10.32 -7.95
CA GLY A 98 -0.60 -10.53 -6.52
C GLY A 98 -0.87 -11.96 -6.08
N ASP A 99 -0.01 -12.47 -5.18
CA ASP A 99 -0.13 -13.83 -4.66
C ASP A 99 -1.13 -13.94 -3.52
N HIS A 100 -1.31 -12.87 -2.76
CA HIS A 100 -2.10 -12.88 -1.53
C HIS A 100 -3.50 -12.32 -1.72
N MET A 101 -3.64 -11.34 -2.57
CA MET A 101 -4.94 -10.85 -2.98
C MET A 101 -5.30 -11.44 -4.32
N VAL A 102 -6.33 -12.27 -4.33
CA VAL A 102 -6.95 -12.75 -5.56
C VAL A 102 -7.45 -11.56 -6.35
N ALA A 103 -7.54 -11.68 -7.66
CA ALA A 103 -8.09 -10.63 -8.52
C ALA A 103 -9.33 -10.02 -7.86
N PRO A 104 -9.36 -8.70 -7.67
CA PRO A 104 -10.44 -8.06 -6.93
C PRO A 104 -11.78 -8.32 -7.60
N ALA A 105 -12.67 -9.00 -6.87
CA ALA A 105 -14.01 -9.30 -7.36
C ALA A 105 -15.00 -9.19 -6.21
N PRO A 106 -16.21 -8.66 -6.46
CA PRO A 106 -17.25 -8.66 -5.44
C PRO A 106 -17.53 -10.09 -4.96
N GLY A 107 -17.65 -10.28 -3.65
CA GLY A 107 -17.93 -11.59 -3.06
C GLY A 107 -16.73 -12.53 -2.97
N ALA A 108 -15.53 -12.07 -3.31
CA ALA A 108 -14.33 -12.87 -3.11
C ALA A 108 -14.03 -13.08 -1.64
N TYR A 109 -13.34 -14.17 -1.32
CA TYR A 109 -12.94 -14.50 0.04
C TYR A 109 -11.45 -14.29 0.21
N CYS A 110 -11.04 -13.91 1.44
CA CYS A 110 -9.64 -13.72 1.75
C CYS A 110 -8.87 -15.03 1.63
N PRO A 111 -7.81 -15.09 0.83
CA PRO A 111 -7.02 -16.32 0.70
C PRO A 111 -6.26 -16.68 1.99
N ARG A 112 -6.12 -15.72 2.92
CA ARG A 112 -5.39 -15.95 4.16
C ARG A 112 -6.25 -16.51 5.27
N ASP A 113 -7.51 -16.06 5.41
CA ASP A 113 -8.37 -16.46 6.53
C ASP A 113 -9.79 -16.87 6.14
N GLY A 114 -10.14 -16.82 4.85
CA GLY A 114 -11.45 -17.21 4.35
C GLY A 114 -12.57 -16.22 4.61
N ALA A 115 -12.29 -15.06 5.25
CA ALA A 115 -13.31 -14.07 5.49
C ALA A 115 -13.72 -13.34 4.20
N PRO A 116 -14.92 -12.75 4.14
CA PRO A 116 -15.32 -11.99 2.97
C PRO A 116 -14.41 -10.78 2.75
N MET A 117 -14.02 -10.56 1.49
CA MET A 117 -13.31 -9.36 1.11
C MET A 117 -14.27 -8.19 0.98
N LEU A 118 -13.87 -7.04 1.50
CA LEU A 118 -14.62 -5.80 1.41
C LEU A 118 -14.18 -5.01 0.19
N ARG A 119 -15.16 -4.40 -0.48
CA ARG A 119 -14.92 -3.40 -1.51
C ARG A 119 -15.42 -2.07 -1.01
N ARG A 120 -14.50 -1.09 -0.90
CA ARG A 120 -14.81 0.23 -0.35
C ARG A 120 -14.16 1.31 -1.19
N THR A 121 -14.54 2.55 -0.93
CA THR A 121 -13.83 3.72 -1.44
C THR A 121 -13.00 4.31 -0.31
N VAL A 122 -11.69 4.37 -0.49
CA VAL A 122 -10.77 4.97 0.47
C VAL A 122 -9.85 5.91 -0.28
N GLY A 123 -9.75 7.16 0.18
CA GLY A 123 -8.96 8.17 -0.49
C GLY A 123 -9.40 8.43 -1.93
N GLY A 124 -10.69 8.27 -2.23
CA GLY A 124 -11.23 8.44 -3.57
C GLY A 124 -10.98 7.27 -4.53
N ARG A 125 -10.45 6.14 -4.04
CA ARG A 125 -10.08 4.99 -4.88
C ARG A 125 -10.79 3.73 -4.44
N THR A 126 -11.15 2.89 -5.42
CA THR A 126 -11.68 1.55 -5.13
C THR A 126 -10.64 0.75 -4.37
N THR A 127 -11.06 0.17 -3.25
CA THR A 127 -10.16 -0.46 -2.28
C THR A 127 -10.70 -1.82 -1.87
N TYR A 128 -9.84 -2.82 -1.88
CA TYR A 128 -10.16 -4.17 -1.42
C TYR A 128 -9.40 -4.48 -0.16
N SER A 129 -10.10 -5.02 0.84
CA SER A 129 -9.48 -5.37 2.12
C SER A 129 -10.20 -6.55 2.75
N CYS A 130 -9.50 -7.28 3.61
CA CYS A 130 -10.09 -8.37 4.38
C CYS A 130 -10.83 -7.81 5.59
N SER A 131 -12.06 -8.30 5.83
CA SER A 131 -12.88 -7.86 6.95
C SER A 131 -12.38 -8.36 8.30
N LEU A 132 -11.50 -9.36 8.33
CA LEU A 132 -11.08 -10.01 9.56
C LEU A 132 -9.66 -9.65 10.00
N HIS A 133 -8.63 -9.85 9.17
CA HIS A 133 -7.25 -9.68 9.62
C HIS A 133 -6.66 -8.30 9.38
N GLN A 134 -7.32 -7.45 8.63
CA GLN A 134 -6.86 -6.05 8.46
C GLN A 134 -7.58 -5.15 9.47
N HIS A 135 -6.80 -4.53 10.34
CA HIS A 135 -7.34 -3.69 11.42
C HIS A 135 -7.01 -2.23 11.26
#